data_bcc121ab29eacf1c2c7f6b70ec63f1e4
#
_entry.id   bcc121ab29eacf1c2c7f6b70ec63f1e4
#
_cell.length_a   1.000
_cell.length_b   1.000
_cell.length_c   1.000
_cell.angle_alpha   90.00
_cell.angle_beta   90.00
_cell.angle_gamma   90.00
#
_symmetry.space_group_name_H-M   'P 1'
#
loop_
_entity.id
_entity.type
_entity.pdbx_description
1 polymer ?
#
loop_
_entity_poly.entity_id
_entity_poly.type
_entity_poly.pdbx_seq_one_letter_code
_entity_poly.pdbx_strand_id
1 'polypeptide(L)'
;MSNKIKQEITEYVNTHREKLGRDFRETRTALGWSVEQVAQMAGVKPITIEKIEAGKFNVSLDIMVRVADVLSSDVTLKERE
;
A
#
# COMPACT_ATOMS: atom_id res chain seq x y z
N MET A 1 0.00 -20.85 19.84
CA MET A 1 0.36 -19.43 19.95
C MET A 1 -0.67 -18.71 20.80
N SER A 2 -0.25 -17.91 21.74
CA SER A 2 -1.17 -17.18 22.62
C SER A 2 -1.89 -16.06 21.87
N ASN A 3 -3.08 -15.66 22.34
CA ASN A 3 -3.82 -14.56 21.76
C ASN A 3 -3.03 -13.25 21.80
N LYS A 4 -2.21 -13.06 22.85
CA LYS A 4 -1.38 -11.87 22.99
C LYS A 4 -0.38 -11.74 21.83
N ILE A 5 0.28 -12.85 21.47
CA ILE A 5 1.24 -12.85 20.35
C ILE A 5 0.53 -12.56 19.04
N LYS A 6 -0.65 -13.14 18.81
CA LYS A 6 -1.45 -12.88 17.61
C LYS A 6 -1.83 -11.39 17.50
N GLN A 7 -2.22 -10.78 18.63
CA GLN A 7 -2.57 -9.37 18.66
C GLN A 7 -1.37 -8.50 18.34
N GLU A 8 -0.20 -8.80 18.89
CA GLU A 8 1.02 -8.04 18.63
C GLU A 8 1.41 -8.10 17.16
N ILE A 9 1.31 -9.28 16.53
CA ILE A 9 1.60 -9.45 15.11
C ILE A 9 0.59 -8.65 14.27
N THR A 10 -0.69 -8.71 14.62
CA THR A 10 -1.74 -7.98 13.90
C THR A 10 -1.51 -6.47 13.98
N GLU A 11 -1.17 -5.96 15.15
CA GLU A 11 -0.88 -4.54 15.33
C GLU A 11 0.34 -4.11 14.52
N TYR A 12 1.38 -4.94 14.51
CA TYR A 12 2.58 -4.69 13.73
C TYR A 12 2.26 -4.59 12.24
N VAL A 13 1.50 -5.55 11.72
CA VAL A 13 1.11 -5.55 10.30
C VAL A 13 0.26 -4.32 9.97
N ASN A 14 -0.70 -3.99 10.83
CA ASN A 14 -1.56 -2.83 10.61
C ASN A 14 -0.77 -1.52 10.60
N THR A 15 0.21 -1.38 11.49
CA THR A 15 1.08 -0.20 11.53
C THR A 15 1.85 -0.05 10.22
N HIS A 16 2.36 -1.15 9.68
CA HIS A 16 3.09 -1.14 8.42
C HIS A 16 2.18 -0.84 7.22
N ARG A 17 0.95 -1.36 7.23
CA ARG A 17 -0.03 -1.03 6.20
C ARG A 17 -0.36 0.46 6.19
N GLU A 18 -0.54 1.04 7.36
CA GLU A 18 -0.85 2.47 7.49
C GLU A 18 0.29 3.33 6.96
N LYS A 19 1.52 2.99 7.34
CA LYS A 19 2.70 3.71 6.87
C LYS A 19 2.83 3.61 5.34
N LEU A 20 2.70 2.41 4.81
CA LEU A 20 2.80 2.18 3.37
C LEU A 20 1.70 2.92 2.62
N GLY A 21 0.48 2.91 3.17
CA GLY A 21 -0.64 3.64 2.60
C GLY A 21 -0.39 5.14 2.52
N ARG A 22 0.16 5.72 3.57
CA ARG A 22 0.54 7.14 3.57
C ARG A 22 1.61 7.42 2.52
N ASP A 23 2.60 6.55 2.40
CA ASP A 23 3.66 6.71 1.41
C ASP A 23 3.09 6.67 -0.02
N PHE A 24 2.17 5.77 -0.30
CA PHE A 24 1.48 5.71 -1.59
C PHE A 24 0.72 7.01 -1.87
N ARG A 25 -0.02 7.49 -0.89
CA ARG A 25 -0.79 8.72 -1.05
C ARG A 25 0.11 9.93 -1.29
N GLU A 26 1.16 10.06 -0.51
CA GLU A 26 2.11 11.17 -0.67
C GLU A 26 2.77 11.15 -2.04
N THR A 27 3.18 9.98 -2.50
CA THR A 27 3.79 9.83 -3.83
C THR A 27 2.79 10.20 -4.92
N ARG A 28 1.56 9.69 -4.82
CA ARG A 28 0.51 9.98 -5.79
C ARG A 28 0.22 11.48 -5.86
N THR A 29 0.06 12.12 -4.71
CA THR A 29 -0.25 13.55 -4.67
C THR A 29 0.91 14.40 -5.16
N ALA A 30 2.14 14.00 -4.85
CA ALA A 30 3.34 14.67 -5.34
C ALA A 30 3.45 14.59 -6.87
N LEU A 31 2.97 13.51 -7.47
CA LEU A 31 2.93 13.36 -8.93
C LEU A 31 1.73 14.08 -9.57
N GLY A 32 0.83 14.62 -8.77
CA GLY A 32 -0.35 15.33 -9.26
C GLY A 32 -1.43 14.42 -9.83
N TRP A 33 -1.44 13.14 -9.48
CA TRP A 33 -2.39 12.17 -10.02
C TRP A 33 -3.57 11.96 -9.07
N SER A 34 -4.76 11.76 -9.65
CA SER A 34 -5.95 11.39 -8.90
C SER A 34 -5.94 9.89 -8.60
N VAL A 35 -6.78 9.50 -7.64
CA VAL A 35 -7.02 8.08 -7.35
C VAL A 35 -7.47 7.34 -8.61
N GLU A 36 -8.37 7.95 -9.38
CA GLU A 36 -8.92 7.35 -10.60
C GLU A 36 -7.85 7.16 -11.66
N GLN A 37 -6.94 8.12 -11.81
CA GLN A 37 -5.84 8.00 -12.78
C GLN A 37 -4.91 6.85 -12.43
N VAL A 38 -4.51 6.74 -11.17
CA VAL A 38 -3.63 5.66 -10.72
C VAL A 38 -4.34 4.31 -10.87
N ALA A 39 -5.61 4.23 -10.50
CA ALA A 39 -6.38 3.00 -10.63
C ALA A 39 -6.46 2.54 -12.09
N GLN A 40 -6.73 3.46 -12.99
CA GLN A 40 -6.81 3.16 -14.42
C GLN A 40 -5.46 2.65 -14.95
N MET A 41 -4.39 3.34 -14.61
CA MET A 41 -3.04 2.95 -15.07
C MET A 41 -2.59 1.62 -14.49
N ALA A 42 -2.96 1.33 -13.25
CA ALA A 42 -2.61 0.07 -12.60
C ALA A 42 -3.54 -1.09 -12.98
N GLY A 43 -4.65 -0.80 -13.64
CA GLY A 43 -5.63 -1.82 -14.00
C GLY A 43 -6.40 -2.34 -12.78
N VAL A 44 -6.67 -1.48 -11.82
CA VAL A 44 -7.44 -1.84 -10.61
C VAL A 44 -8.61 -0.87 -10.44
N LYS A 45 -9.49 -1.20 -9.51
CA LYS A 45 -10.63 -0.33 -9.20
C LYS A 45 -10.17 0.83 -8.30
N PRO A 46 -10.78 2.02 -8.42
CA PRO A 46 -10.45 3.15 -7.55
C PRO A 46 -10.54 2.82 -6.05
N ILE A 47 -11.52 2.02 -5.65
CA ILE A 47 -11.67 1.61 -4.25
C ILE A 47 -10.44 0.86 -3.74
N THR A 48 -9.74 0.13 -4.61
CA THR A 48 -8.51 -0.56 -4.25
C THR A 48 -7.43 0.44 -3.84
N ILE A 49 -7.28 1.52 -4.61
CA ILE A 49 -6.32 2.58 -4.29
C ILE A 49 -6.69 3.25 -2.96
N GLU A 50 -7.97 3.58 -2.78
CA GLU A 50 -8.45 4.20 -1.54
C GLU A 50 -8.15 3.34 -0.31
N LYS A 51 -8.38 2.03 -0.42
CA LYS A 51 -8.08 1.10 0.68
C LYS A 51 -6.59 1.00 0.96
N ILE A 52 -5.76 0.99 -0.07
CA ILE A 52 -4.30 0.99 0.10
C ILE A 52 -3.88 2.24 0.86
N GLU A 53 -4.34 3.42 0.44
CA GLU A 53 -3.96 4.69 1.05
C GLU A 53 -4.48 4.83 2.48
N ALA A 54 -5.60 4.20 2.79
CA ALA A 54 -6.15 4.19 4.14
C ALA A 54 -5.46 3.18 5.07
N GLY A 55 -4.55 2.38 4.55
CA GLY A 55 -3.90 1.32 5.32
C GLY A 55 -4.80 0.14 5.62
N LYS A 56 -5.92 0.02 4.90
CA LYS A 56 -6.93 -1.03 5.11
C LYS A 56 -6.96 -1.99 3.92
N PHE A 57 -5.80 -2.46 3.53
CA PHE A 57 -5.70 -3.31 2.36
C PHE A 57 -5.23 -4.72 2.72
N ASN A 58 -5.67 -5.65 1.90
CA ASN A 58 -5.17 -7.02 1.90
C ASN A 58 -5.12 -7.47 0.45
N VAL A 59 -4.28 -6.80 -0.32
CA VAL A 59 -4.16 -7.02 -1.75
C VAL A 59 -3.03 -7.99 -2.05
N SER A 60 -3.09 -8.63 -3.21
CA SER A 60 -2.03 -9.51 -3.66
C SER A 60 -0.75 -8.72 -3.96
N LEU A 61 0.37 -9.43 -3.98
CA LEU A 61 1.63 -8.83 -4.40
C LEU A 61 1.54 -8.30 -5.83
N ASP A 62 0.82 -8.98 -6.70
CA ASP A 62 0.62 -8.55 -8.08
C ASP A 62 0.00 -7.14 -8.15
N ILE A 63 -1.08 -6.91 -7.40
CA ILE A 63 -1.72 -5.60 -7.34
C ILE A 63 -0.77 -4.57 -6.76
N MET A 64 -0.07 -4.91 -5.69
CA MET A 64 0.87 -4.00 -5.05
C MET A 64 1.98 -3.56 -6.00
N VAL A 65 2.53 -4.50 -6.75
CA VAL A 65 3.60 -4.21 -7.72
C VAL A 65 3.07 -3.31 -8.84
N ARG A 66 1.86 -3.57 -9.34
CA ARG A 66 1.26 -2.73 -10.39
C ARG A 66 1.08 -1.29 -9.94
N VAL A 67 0.57 -1.10 -8.74
CA VAL A 67 0.36 0.25 -8.19
C VAL A 67 1.69 0.94 -7.95
N ALA A 68 2.66 0.24 -7.39
CA ALA A 68 4.00 0.78 -7.17
C ALA A 68 4.68 1.16 -8.48
N ASP A 69 4.51 0.35 -9.52
CA ASP A 69 5.08 0.64 -10.84
C ASP A 69 4.51 1.93 -11.43
N VAL A 70 3.19 2.11 -11.33
CA VAL A 70 2.53 3.34 -11.79
C VAL A 70 3.10 4.57 -11.08
N LEU A 71 3.40 4.45 -9.79
CA LEU A 71 3.98 5.53 -9.00
C LEU A 71 5.51 5.62 -9.15
N SER A 72 6.10 4.84 -10.04
CA SER A 72 7.54 4.77 -10.28
C SER A 72 8.32 4.39 -9.02
N SER A 73 7.75 3.54 -8.21
CA SER A 73 8.35 3.03 -6.98
C SER A 73 8.51 1.52 -7.06
N ASP A 74 9.50 0.99 -6.36
CA ASP A 74 9.74 -0.44 -6.29
C ASP A 74 9.22 -1.01 -4.98
N VAL A 75 8.58 -2.18 -5.05
CA VAL A 75 8.22 -2.95 -3.87
C VAL A 75 9.35 -3.95 -3.63
N THR A 76 10.31 -3.56 -2.82
CA THR A 76 11.46 -4.38 -2.51
C THR A 76 11.68 -4.44 -1.00
N LEU A 77 12.32 -5.50 -0.57
CA LEU A 77 12.81 -5.59 0.80
C LEU A 77 14.16 -4.89 0.84
N LYS A 78 14.23 -3.82 1.60
CA LYS A 78 15.47 -3.08 1.77
C LYS A 78 16.21 -3.60 3.00
N GLU A 79 17.52 -3.66 2.87
CA GLU A 79 18.36 -3.98 4.02
C GLU A 79 18.24 -2.85 5.04
N ARG A 80 18.32 -3.23 6.31
CA ARG A 80 18.40 -2.25 7.38
C ARG A 80 19.79 -1.64 7.38
N GLU A 81 19.79 -0.36 7.41
CA GLU A 81 21.03 0.39 7.55
C GLU A 81 21.29 0.74 9.01
#